data_b9c80d0f966cc7462dc06748d8358604
#
_entry.id   b9c80d0f966cc7462dc06748d8358604
#
_cell.length_a   1.000
_cell.length_b   1.000
_cell.length_c   1.000
_cell.angle_alpha   90.00
_cell.angle_beta   90.00
_cell.angle_gamma   90.00
#
_symmetry.space_group_name_H-M   'P 1'
#
loop_
_entity.id
_entity.type
_entity.pdbx_description
1 polymer ?
#
loop_
_entity_poly.entity_id
_entity_poly.type
_entity_poly.pdbx_seq_one_letter_code
_entity_poly.pdbx_strand_id
1 'polypeptide(L)'
;MLTFIPRTSTITFVRRCLFIAVIYYFALFVVADAQEGPKNATVLIIRHAEDADSGDGVSPLGQERAEAYKNYFLNFSVDSKRREPQAIFAAKDSKKSHRPRLTMEPFAKAANLKIDMRFGNDQSTDLAADLRANQQGKVILICWRHPYIPALLSALGAKPETFLPNGRWPGAVFDWIILLSFDQDGHLIPSSSRRTNEHLLPSDSQ
;
A
#
# COMPACT_ATOMS: atom_id res chain seq x y z
N MET A 1 67.06 16.17 -45.38
CA MET A 1 66.32 15.05 -44.72
C MET A 1 65.30 15.67 -43.73
N LEU A 2 64.08 15.94 -44.24
CA LEU A 2 63.04 16.59 -43.42
C LEU A 2 62.12 15.49 -42.85
N THR A 3 62.12 15.37 -41.55
CA THR A 3 61.26 14.45 -40.81
C THR A 3 59.83 15.03 -40.65
N PHE A 4 58.88 14.30 -41.20
CA PHE A 4 57.47 14.61 -41.14
C PHE A 4 56.88 14.11 -39.81
N ILE A 5 56.38 15.02 -38.96
CA ILE A 5 55.67 14.67 -37.74
C ILE A 5 54.17 14.69 -38.06
N PRO A 6 53.42 13.59 -37.87
CA PRO A 6 51.99 13.62 -38.11
C PRO A 6 51.27 14.36 -36.94
N ARG A 7 50.53 15.41 -37.27
CA ARG A 7 49.58 16.08 -36.38
C ARG A 7 48.40 15.14 -36.12
N THR A 8 48.44 14.39 -35.04
CA THR A 8 47.28 13.65 -34.55
C THR A 8 46.23 14.62 -34.00
N SER A 9 45.05 14.51 -34.55
CA SER A 9 43.91 15.41 -34.44
C SER A 9 43.37 15.48 -32.99
N THR A 10 43.65 16.58 -32.32
CA THR A 10 43.12 16.98 -31.02
C THR A 10 41.58 17.02 -30.99
N ILE A 11 40.94 17.16 -32.14
CA ILE A 11 39.50 17.26 -32.35
C ILE A 11 38.79 15.91 -32.06
N THR A 12 39.43 14.78 -32.35
CA THR A 12 38.85 13.44 -32.15
C THR A 12 38.81 13.05 -30.68
N PHE A 13 39.78 13.52 -29.89
CA PHE A 13 39.85 13.25 -28.46
C PHE A 13 38.81 14.05 -27.68
N VAL A 14 38.61 15.33 -27.99
CA VAL A 14 37.59 16.19 -27.35
C VAL A 14 36.17 15.70 -27.64
N ARG A 15 35.88 15.25 -28.87
CA ARG A 15 34.58 14.67 -29.23
C ARG A 15 34.27 13.39 -28.45
N ARG A 16 35.26 12.50 -28.23
CA ARG A 16 35.06 11.26 -27.42
C ARG A 16 34.85 11.57 -25.96
N CYS A 17 35.55 12.52 -25.37
CA CYS A 17 35.35 12.93 -23.97
C CYS A 17 33.99 13.60 -23.73
N LEU A 18 33.48 14.40 -24.68
CA LEU A 18 32.15 15.00 -24.60
C LEU A 18 31.03 13.94 -24.67
N PHE A 19 31.17 12.93 -25.56
CA PHE A 19 30.19 11.85 -25.65
C PHE A 19 30.14 10.99 -24.36
N ILE A 20 31.29 10.71 -23.77
CA ILE A 20 31.35 9.96 -22.49
C ILE A 20 30.76 10.77 -21.36
N ALA A 21 31.01 12.08 -21.27
CA ALA A 21 30.44 12.97 -20.24
C ALA A 21 28.92 13.09 -20.35
N VAL A 22 28.36 13.14 -21.56
CA VAL A 22 26.90 13.17 -21.80
C VAL A 22 26.25 11.85 -21.40
N ILE A 23 26.87 10.70 -21.68
CA ILE A 23 26.35 9.39 -21.27
C ILE A 23 26.40 9.24 -19.73
N TYR A 24 27.46 9.72 -19.07
CA TYR A 24 27.55 9.72 -17.61
C TYR A 24 26.54 10.67 -16.96
N TYR A 25 26.24 11.80 -17.56
CA TYR A 25 25.23 12.74 -17.07
C TYR A 25 23.82 12.18 -17.20
N PHE A 26 23.53 11.45 -18.26
CA PHE A 26 22.24 10.75 -18.43
C PHE A 26 22.09 9.52 -17.53
N ALA A 27 23.16 8.83 -17.17
CA ALA A 27 23.14 7.68 -16.28
C ALA A 27 22.91 8.06 -14.81
N LEU A 28 23.16 9.30 -14.40
CA LEU A 28 22.91 9.81 -13.06
C LEU A 28 21.43 10.20 -12.80
N PHE A 29 20.58 10.19 -13.83
CA PHE A 29 19.15 10.45 -13.74
C PHE A 29 18.26 9.19 -13.80
N VAL A 30 18.81 8.01 -13.56
CA VAL A 30 17.99 6.90 -13.07
C VAL A 30 17.73 7.20 -11.58
N VAL A 31 16.85 8.15 -11.33
CA VAL A 31 16.14 8.25 -10.06
C VAL A 31 15.48 6.88 -9.92
N ALA A 32 15.94 6.08 -8.97
CA ALA A 32 15.18 4.92 -8.55
C ALA A 32 13.77 5.44 -8.29
N ASP A 33 12.83 4.98 -9.09
CA ASP A 33 11.41 5.33 -8.95
C ASP A 33 11.01 4.84 -7.56
N ALA A 34 11.20 5.71 -6.57
CA ALA A 34 10.79 5.42 -5.21
C ALA A 34 9.30 5.13 -5.33
N GLN A 35 8.91 3.92 -5.01
CA GLN A 35 7.53 3.48 -5.15
C GLN A 35 6.67 4.39 -4.27
N GLU A 36 6.03 5.38 -4.91
CA GLU A 36 5.24 6.41 -4.26
C GLU A 36 3.83 5.89 -3.99
N GLY A 37 3.21 6.41 -2.95
CA GLY A 37 1.80 6.20 -2.67
C GLY A 37 0.90 7.29 -3.29
N PRO A 38 -0.38 7.31 -2.94
CA PRO A 38 -1.29 8.38 -3.36
C PRO A 38 -0.97 9.70 -2.63
N LYS A 39 -0.95 10.83 -3.35
CA LYS A 39 -0.57 12.14 -2.81
C LYS A 39 -1.57 12.67 -1.76
N ASN A 40 -1.05 13.27 -0.68
CA ASN A 40 -1.84 13.85 0.42
C ASN A 40 -2.89 12.89 1.00
N ALA A 41 -2.62 11.61 1.02
CA ALA A 41 -3.58 10.57 1.36
C ALA A 41 -3.19 9.80 2.64
N THR A 42 -4.19 9.17 3.23
CA THR A 42 -4.01 8.18 4.30
C THR A 42 -4.54 6.84 3.82
N VAL A 43 -3.73 5.80 3.88
CA VAL A 43 -4.13 4.43 3.54
C VAL A 43 -4.20 3.61 4.82
N LEU A 44 -5.37 3.02 5.06
CA LEU A 44 -5.63 2.10 6.16
C LEU A 44 -5.69 0.69 5.60
N ILE A 45 -4.86 -0.21 6.10
CA ILE A 45 -4.81 -1.60 5.65
C ILE A 45 -5.19 -2.50 6.81
N ILE A 46 -6.22 -3.31 6.60
CA ILE A 46 -6.64 -4.37 7.50
C ILE A 46 -6.61 -5.71 6.79
N ARG A 47 -6.54 -6.76 7.57
CA ARG A 47 -6.82 -8.12 7.13
C ARG A 47 -8.35 -8.34 7.13
N HIS A 48 -8.84 -9.28 6.30
CA HIS A 48 -10.22 -9.77 6.43
C HIS A 48 -10.47 -10.38 7.82
N ALA A 49 -11.72 -10.37 8.26
CA ALA A 49 -12.18 -10.96 9.51
C ALA A 49 -11.98 -12.49 9.54
N GLU A 50 -12.23 -13.09 10.69
CA GLU A 50 -11.95 -14.50 11.00
C GLU A 50 -12.57 -15.45 10.00
N ASP A 51 -11.78 -16.46 9.63
CA ASP A 51 -12.17 -17.48 8.66
C ASP A 51 -13.25 -18.40 9.24
N ALA A 52 -14.23 -18.77 8.44
CA ALA A 52 -15.13 -19.87 8.77
C ALA A 52 -14.34 -21.20 8.83
N ASP A 53 -14.78 -22.14 9.66
CA ASP A 53 -14.16 -23.46 9.77
C ASP A 53 -14.18 -24.23 8.43
N SER A 54 -15.12 -23.91 7.57
CA SER A 54 -15.24 -24.48 6.23
C SER A 54 -15.83 -23.46 5.25
N GLY A 55 -15.48 -23.59 3.98
CA GLY A 55 -15.95 -22.71 2.92
C GLY A 55 -15.11 -21.45 2.71
N ASP A 56 -15.70 -20.44 2.12
CA ASP A 56 -15.04 -19.23 1.58
C ASP A 56 -15.44 -17.94 2.32
N GLY A 57 -16.30 -18.05 3.33
CA GLY A 57 -16.86 -16.97 4.12
C GLY A 57 -16.08 -16.64 5.41
N VAL A 58 -16.70 -15.79 6.22
CA VAL A 58 -16.25 -15.43 7.57
C VAL A 58 -16.99 -16.24 8.62
N SER A 59 -16.35 -16.48 9.77
CA SER A 59 -16.95 -17.16 10.93
C SER A 59 -18.00 -16.26 11.62
N PRO A 60 -18.79 -16.78 12.58
CA PRO A 60 -19.63 -15.93 13.45
C PRO A 60 -18.84 -14.80 14.12
N LEU A 61 -17.63 -15.10 14.66
CA LEU A 61 -16.74 -14.10 15.23
C LEU A 61 -16.30 -13.06 14.18
N GLY A 62 -16.02 -13.52 12.96
CA GLY A 62 -15.70 -12.63 11.84
C GLY A 62 -16.87 -11.74 11.42
N GLN A 63 -18.10 -12.20 11.57
CA GLN A 63 -19.29 -11.37 11.36
C GLN A 63 -19.41 -10.29 12.43
N GLU A 64 -19.14 -10.63 13.71
CA GLU A 64 -19.10 -9.65 14.81
C GLU A 64 -18.04 -8.57 14.55
N ARG A 65 -16.83 -8.96 14.11
CA ARG A 65 -15.78 -8.01 13.72
C ARG A 65 -16.22 -7.12 12.56
N ALA A 66 -16.79 -7.68 11.52
CA ALA A 66 -17.30 -6.92 10.37
C ALA A 66 -18.38 -5.88 10.79
N GLU A 67 -19.27 -6.25 11.70
CA GLU A 67 -20.25 -5.32 12.26
C GLU A 67 -19.59 -4.25 13.16
N ALA A 68 -18.58 -4.60 13.95
CA ALA A 68 -17.85 -3.64 14.77
C ALA A 68 -17.12 -2.59 13.93
N TYR A 69 -16.58 -2.97 12.77
CA TYR A 69 -15.96 -2.05 11.82
C TYR A 69 -16.90 -0.94 11.36
N LYS A 70 -18.19 -1.17 11.28
CA LYS A 70 -19.17 -0.14 10.93
C LYS A 70 -19.02 1.10 11.81
N ASN A 71 -19.10 0.93 13.12
CA ASN A 71 -18.98 2.04 14.06
C ASN A 71 -17.54 2.56 14.18
N TYR A 72 -16.57 1.66 14.11
CA TYR A 72 -15.16 2.00 14.22
C TYR A 72 -14.71 2.94 13.10
N PHE A 73 -14.98 2.61 11.84
CA PHE A 73 -14.55 3.44 10.72
C PHE A 73 -15.41 4.67 10.49
N LEU A 74 -16.70 4.67 10.84
CA LEU A 74 -17.53 5.88 10.84
C LEU A 74 -17.03 6.93 11.82
N ASN A 75 -16.34 6.52 12.90
CA ASN A 75 -15.79 7.42 13.92
C ASN A 75 -14.26 7.42 13.95
N PHE A 76 -13.63 6.88 12.92
CA PHE A 76 -12.18 6.72 12.89
C PHE A 76 -11.46 8.07 12.99
N SER A 77 -10.49 8.14 13.87
CA SER A 77 -9.70 9.34 14.11
C SER A 77 -8.23 8.98 14.32
N VAL A 78 -7.36 9.88 13.89
CA VAL A 78 -5.91 9.80 14.07
C VAL A 78 -5.45 11.13 14.65
N ASP A 79 -4.72 11.08 15.78
CA ASP A 79 -4.20 12.27 16.45
C ASP A 79 -5.31 13.32 16.67
N SER A 80 -6.48 12.85 17.19
CA SER A 80 -7.71 13.65 17.44
C SER A 80 -8.32 14.29 16.18
N LYS A 81 -7.88 13.92 14.99
CA LYS A 81 -8.48 14.37 13.72
C LYS A 81 -9.30 13.26 13.11
N ARG A 82 -10.56 13.54 12.77
CA ARG A 82 -11.43 12.58 12.08
C ARG A 82 -10.82 12.19 10.73
N ARG A 83 -10.75 10.90 10.47
CA ARG A 83 -10.16 10.27 9.28
C ARG A 83 -11.07 9.16 8.75
N GLU A 84 -12.35 9.47 8.60
CA GLU A 84 -13.33 8.54 8.04
C GLU A 84 -12.94 8.12 6.62
N PRO A 85 -12.94 6.82 6.29
CA PRO A 85 -12.63 6.35 4.94
C PRO A 85 -13.63 6.89 3.90
N GLN A 86 -13.10 7.33 2.78
CA GLN A 86 -13.83 7.89 1.64
C GLN A 86 -13.79 6.96 0.42
N ALA A 87 -12.95 5.93 0.47
CA ALA A 87 -12.86 4.88 -0.54
C ALA A 87 -12.57 3.54 0.14
N ILE A 88 -13.17 2.47 -0.38
CA ILE A 88 -13.00 1.11 0.14
C ILE A 88 -12.51 0.22 -1.00
N PHE A 89 -11.42 -0.49 -0.75
CA PHE A 89 -10.93 -1.54 -1.62
C PHE A 89 -10.95 -2.87 -0.86
N ALA A 90 -11.37 -3.92 -1.52
CA ALA A 90 -11.28 -5.28 -1.01
C ALA A 90 -10.67 -6.19 -2.08
N ALA A 91 -9.86 -7.16 -1.66
CA ALA A 91 -9.36 -8.15 -2.59
C ALA A 91 -10.52 -8.85 -3.30
N LYS A 92 -10.39 -8.98 -4.63
CA LYS A 92 -11.40 -9.59 -5.50
C LYS A 92 -11.83 -10.97 -5.00
N ASP A 93 -13.12 -11.22 -5.05
CA ASP A 93 -13.68 -12.53 -4.75
C ASP A 93 -13.06 -13.63 -5.62
N SER A 94 -12.87 -14.79 -5.03
CA SER A 94 -12.37 -15.99 -5.70
C SER A 94 -13.20 -17.20 -5.28
N LYS A 95 -13.00 -18.32 -5.97
CA LYS A 95 -13.64 -19.61 -5.58
C LYS A 95 -13.27 -20.08 -4.16
N LYS A 96 -12.24 -19.48 -3.56
CA LYS A 96 -11.70 -19.89 -2.25
C LYS A 96 -11.89 -18.83 -1.15
N SER A 97 -12.38 -17.64 -1.48
CA SER A 97 -12.56 -16.59 -0.48
C SER A 97 -13.40 -15.42 -0.99
N HIS A 98 -14.42 -15.08 -0.20
CA HIS A 98 -15.21 -13.85 -0.28
C HIS A 98 -14.97 -12.95 0.96
N ARG A 99 -14.04 -13.33 1.83
CA ARG A 99 -13.86 -12.75 3.17
C ARG A 99 -13.54 -11.26 3.14
N PRO A 100 -12.64 -10.72 2.27
CA PRO A 100 -12.37 -9.29 2.26
C PRO A 100 -13.62 -8.45 1.97
N ARG A 101 -14.46 -8.88 1.04
CA ARG A 101 -15.73 -8.22 0.74
C ARG A 101 -16.69 -8.32 1.92
N LEU A 102 -16.91 -9.53 2.45
CA LEU A 102 -17.83 -9.77 3.57
C LEU A 102 -17.44 -8.98 4.81
N THR A 103 -16.14 -8.78 5.05
CA THR A 103 -15.63 -7.96 6.14
C THR A 103 -16.01 -6.49 5.97
N MET A 104 -16.04 -5.97 4.73
CA MET A 104 -16.28 -4.55 4.48
C MET A 104 -17.76 -4.20 4.24
N GLU A 105 -18.61 -5.16 3.93
CA GLU A 105 -20.04 -4.90 3.58
C GLU A 105 -20.80 -4.10 4.65
N PRO A 106 -20.71 -4.40 5.98
CA PRO A 106 -21.46 -3.64 6.97
C PRO A 106 -21.04 -2.16 7.01
N PHE A 107 -19.72 -1.88 6.96
CA PHE A 107 -19.21 -0.51 6.93
C PHE A 107 -19.57 0.20 5.62
N ALA A 108 -19.36 -0.44 4.47
CA ALA A 108 -19.66 0.11 3.15
C ALA A 108 -21.12 0.54 3.05
N LYS A 109 -22.05 -0.32 3.53
CA LYS A 109 -23.47 -0.01 3.59
C LYS A 109 -23.77 1.19 4.47
N ALA A 110 -23.17 1.24 5.67
CA ALA A 110 -23.42 2.32 6.62
C ALA A 110 -22.84 3.67 6.14
N ALA A 111 -21.68 3.66 5.48
CA ALA A 111 -21.03 4.84 4.93
C ALA A 111 -21.58 5.24 3.54
N ASN A 112 -22.48 4.47 2.96
CA ASN A 112 -22.96 4.61 1.59
C ASN A 112 -21.83 4.66 0.54
N LEU A 113 -20.82 3.79 0.73
CA LEU A 113 -19.69 3.65 -0.17
C LEU A 113 -19.75 2.35 -0.95
N LYS A 114 -19.19 2.35 -2.16
CA LYS A 114 -18.98 1.13 -2.94
C LYS A 114 -17.65 0.49 -2.57
N ILE A 115 -17.63 -0.85 -2.51
CA ILE A 115 -16.40 -1.62 -2.37
C ILE A 115 -15.80 -1.83 -3.77
N ASP A 116 -14.60 -1.35 -4.00
CA ASP A 116 -13.85 -1.63 -5.22
C ASP A 116 -13.14 -2.98 -5.10
N MET A 117 -13.51 -3.93 -5.94
CA MET A 117 -12.98 -5.30 -5.96
C MET A 117 -12.32 -5.64 -7.30
N ARG A 118 -11.79 -4.64 -8.02
CA ARG A 118 -11.16 -4.88 -9.33
C ARG A 118 -9.88 -5.71 -9.22
N PHE A 119 -9.17 -5.66 -8.10
CA PHE A 119 -7.83 -6.22 -7.94
C PHE A 119 -7.82 -7.52 -7.15
N GLY A 120 -7.14 -8.54 -7.68
CA GLY A 120 -6.86 -9.80 -6.99
C GLY A 120 -5.75 -9.65 -5.94
N ASN A 121 -5.57 -10.69 -5.11
CA ASN A 121 -4.58 -10.67 -4.02
C ASN A 121 -3.14 -10.44 -4.49
N ASP A 122 -2.78 -10.91 -5.66
CA ASP A 122 -1.47 -10.82 -6.30
C ASP A 122 -1.26 -9.55 -7.13
N GLN A 123 -2.30 -8.70 -7.24
CA GLN A 123 -2.28 -7.46 -8.01
C GLN A 123 -1.98 -6.21 -7.14
N SER A 124 -1.12 -6.35 -6.14
CA SER A 124 -0.76 -5.25 -5.23
C SER A 124 -0.14 -4.06 -5.97
N THR A 125 0.65 -4.30 -7.02
CA THR A 125 1.27 -3.24 -7.83
C THR A 125 0.22 -2.48 -8.65
N ASP A 126 -0.75 -3.19 -9.23
CA ASP A 126 -1.83 -2.57 -10.01
C ASP A 126 -2.73 -1.72 -9.11
N LEU A 127 -3.07 -2.25 -7.91
CA LEU A 127 -3.81 -1.49 -6.90
C LEU A 127 -3.05 -0.22 -6.50
N ALA A 128 -1.76 -0.32 -6.17
CA ALA A 128 -0.96 0.84 -5.80
C ALA A 128 -0.89 1.88 -6.92
N ALA A 129 -0.81 1.46 -8.18
CA ALA A 129 -0.86 2.35 -9.35
C ALA A 129 -2.21 3.06 -9.47
N ASP A 130 -3.32 2.35 -9.28
CA ASP A 130 -4.66 2.95 -9.28
C ASP A 130 -4.84 3.95 -8.14
N LEU A 131 -4.35 3.64 -6.94
CA LEU A 131 -4.40 4.56 -5.80
C LEU A 131 -3.65 5.86 -6.09
N ARG A 132 -2.45 5.78 -6.67
CA ARG A 132 -1.66 6.95 -7.09
C ARG A 132 -2.40 7.82 -8.10
N ALA A 133 -3.05 7.19 -9.06
CA ALA A 133 -3.74 7.91 -10.13
C ALA A 133 -5.07 8.54 -9.67
N ASN A 134 -5.84 7.85 -8.80
CA ASN A 134 -7.27 8.13 -8.63
C ASN A 134 -7.69 8.47 -7.18
N GLN A 135 -6.80 8.33 -6.17
CA GLN A 135 -7.20 8.44 -4.77
C GLN A 135 -6.42 9.51 -3.99
N GLN A 136 -6.01 10.57 -4.66
CA GLN A 136 -5.29 11.68 -4.02
C GLN A 136 -6.18 12.42 -3.00
N GLY A 137 -5.59 12.85 -1.88
CA GLY A 137 -6.25 13.62 -0.84
C GLY A 137 -7.26 12.85 0.01
N LYS A 138 -7.38 11.52 -0.17
CA LYS A 138 -8.42 10.71 0.47
C LYS A 138 -7.88 9.89 1.66
N VAL A 139 -8.81 9.48 2.50
CA VAL A 139 -8.64 8.36 3.44
C VAL A 139 -9.18 7.10 2.77
N ILE A 140 -8.33 6.11 2.59
CA ILE A 140 -8.58 4.90 1.82
C ILE A 140 -8.51 3.70 2.76
N LEU A 141 -9.54 2.87 2.79
CA LEU A 141 -9.57 1.62 3.56
C LEU A 141 -9.39 0.44 2.60
N ILE A 142 -8.40 -0.41 2.89
CA ILE A 142 -8.09 -1.60 2.11
C ILE A 142 -8.22 -2.83 3.01
N CYS A 143 -9.11 -3.74 2.66
CA CYS A 143 -9.24 -5.05 3.28
C CYS A 143 -8.58 -6.11 2.39
N TRP A 144 -7.52 -6.75 2.90
CA TRP A 144 -6.71 -7.65 2.09
C TRP A 144 -6.50 -9.00 2.78
N ARG A 145 -5.95 -9.98 2.04
CA ARG A 145 -5.55 -11.27 2.63
C ARG A 145 -4.15 -11.15 3.23
N HIS A 146 -3.99 -11.59 4.49
CA HIS A 146 -2.78 -11.39 5.27
C HIS A 146 -1.46 -11.87 4.60
N PRO A 147 -1.40 -12.96 3.82
CA PRO A 147 -0.14 -13.35 3.17
C PRO A 147 0.31 -12.38 2.07
N TYR A 148 -0.59 -11.55 1.55
CA TYR A 148 -0.32 -10.61 0.46
C TYR A 148 -0.16 -9.15 0.93
N ILE A 149 -0.43 -8.86 2.21
CA ILE A 149 -0.24 -7.52 2.78
C ILE A 149 1.21 -7.06 2.69
N PRO A 150 2.26 -7.90 2.90
CA PRO A 150 3.64 -7.46 2.72
C PRO A 150 3.93 -6.95 1.31
N ALA A 151 3.42 -7.61 0.26
CA ALA A 151 3.57 -7.16 -1.12
C ALA A 151 2.83 -5.84 -1.37
N LEU A 152 1.65 -5.66 -0.78
CA LEU A 152 0.90 -4.39 -0.85
C LEU A 152 1.65 -3.24 -0.17
N LEU A 153 2.24 -3.48 1.01
CA LEU A 153 3.08 -2.49 1.69
C LEU A 153 4.25 -2.07 0.82
N SER A 154 4.97 -3.06 0.24
CA SER A 154 6.09 -2.77 -0.67
C SER A 154 5.65 -1.98 -1.89
N ALA A 155 4.51 -2.32 -2.50
CA ALA A 155 3.96 -1.61 -3.65
C ALA A 155 3.56 -0.15 -3.34
N LEU A 156 3.29 0.15 -2.07
CA LEU A 156 3.02 1.50 -1.55
C LEU A 156 4.28 2.20 -1.01
N GLY A 157 5.48 1.68 -1.27
CA GLY A 157 6.74 2.28 -0.82
C GLY A 157 7.06 2.08 0.66
N ALA A 158 6.31 1.22 1.37
CA ALA A 158 6.55 0.91 2.77
C ALA A 158 7.40 -0.37 2.91
N LYS A 159 8.30 -0.40 3.89
CA LYS A 159 9.06 -1.61 4.24
C LYS A 159 8.21 -2.49 5.15
N PRO A 160 7.85 -3.74 4.75
CA PRO A 160 6.99 -4.61 5.56
C PRO A 160 7.52 -4.84 6.98
N GLU A 161 8.84 -4.95 7.16
CA GLU A 161 9.49 -5.19 8.44
C GLU A 161 9.29 -4.06 9.46
N THR A 162 8.98 -2.85 9.00
CA THR A 162 8.66 -1.71 9.87
C THR A 162 7.32 -1.91 10.60
N PHE A 163 6.38 -2.60 9.97
CA PHE A 163 5.01 -2.74 10.45
C PHE A 163 4.68 -4.16 10.93
N LEU A 164 5.38 -5.16 10.40
CA LEU A 164 5.06 -6.57 10.58
C LEU A 164 6.25 -7.33 11.16
N PRO A 165 6.06 -8.20 12.16
CA PRO A 165 7.14 -9.03 12.68
C PRO A 165 7.68 -9.93 11.57
N ASN A 166 9.02 -9.87 11.36
CA ASN A 166 9.71 -10.57 10.28
C ASN A 166 9.10 -10.33 8.89
N GLY A 167 8.53 -9.13 8.67
CA GLY A 167 7.88 -8.76 7.41
C GLY A 167 6.60 -9.53 7.07
N ARG A 168 5.97 -10.23 8.03
CA ARG A 168 4.80 -11.07 7.81
C ARG A 168 3.68 -10.75 8.78
N TRP A 169 2.45 -10.78 8.28
CA TRP A 169 1.26 -10.69 9.13
C TRP A 169 0.99 -12.07 9.75
N PRO A 170 0.98 -12.20 11.10
CA PRO A 170 0.74 -13.49 11.75
C PRO A 170 -0.66 -14.00 11.47
N GLY A 171 -0.77 -15.30 11.17
CA GLY A 171 -2.05 -15.91 10.79
C GLY A 171 -3.14 -15.89 11.86
N ALA A 172 -2.78 -15.78 13.13
CA ALA A 172 -3.72 -15.74 14.26
C ALA A 172 -4.18 -14.31 14.62
N VAL A 173 -3.61 -13.25 14.01
CA VAL A 173 -3.89 -11.87 14.38
C VAL A 173 -4.89 -11.26 13.41
N PHE A 174 -6.00 -10.71 13.92
CA PHE A 174 -7.07 -10.12 13.14
C PHE A 174 -7.34 -8.64 13.48
N ASP A 175 -6.82 -8.15 14.61
CA ASP A 175 -7.09 -6.84 15.21
C ASP A 175 -6.06 -5.75 14.87
N TRP A 176 -5.26 -5.93 13.84
CA TRP A 176 -4.31 -4.92 13.42
C TRP A 176 -4.83 -4.04 12.28
N ILE A 177 -4.51 -2.77 12.40
CA ILE A 177 -4.64 -1.80 11.32
C ILE A 177 -3.26 -1.18 11.05
N ILE A 178 -2.86 -1.13 9.80
CA ILE A 178 -1.68 -0.40 9.36
C ILE A 178 -2.14 0.91 8.73
N LEU A 179 -1.65 2.00 9.27
CA LEU A 179 -1.87 3.35 8.78
C LEU A 179 -0.61 3.82 8.05
N LEU A 180 -0.76 4.18 6.79
CA LEU A 180 0.27 4.82 5.99
C LEU A 180 -0.18 6.23 5.64
N SER A 181 0.64 7.23 5.93
CA SER A 181 0.41 8.62 5.58
C SER A 181 1.36 9.05 4.47
N PHE A 182 0.84 9.75 3.48
CA PHE A 182 1.61 10.23 2.32
C PHE A 182 1.55 11.73 2.21
N ASP A 183 2.67 12.34 1.83
CA ASP A 183 2.81 13.78 1.62
C ASP A 183 2.25 14.24 0.26
N GLN A 184 2.46 15.52 -0.06
CA GLN A 184 2.01 16.15 -1.31
C GLN A 184 2.65 15.55 -2.57
N ASP A 185 3.79 14.89 -2.44
CA ASP A 185 4.53 14.27 -3.54
C ASP A 185 4.28 12.77 -3.64
N GLY A 186 3.59 12.18 -2.64
CA GLY A 186 3.28 10.75 -2.56
C GLY A 186 4.32 9.96 -1.78
N HIS A 187 5.27 10.62 -1.12
CA HIS A 187 6.24 9.95 -0.28
C HIS A 187 5.62 9.53 1.06
N LEU A 188 5.97 8.35 1.52
CA LEU A 188 5.55 7.87 2.83
C LEU A 188 6.13 8.76 3.93
N ILE A 189 5.29 9.18 4.89
CA ILE A 189 5.68 9.94 6.08
C ILE A 189 5.89 8.95 7.24
N PRO A 190 7.12 8.53 7.57
CA PRO A 190 7.37 7.49 8.58
C PRO A 190 6.85 7.86 9.97
N SER A 191 6.99 9.12 10.38
CA SER A 191 6.56 9.61 11.70
C SER A 191 5.04 9.56 11.91
N SER A 192 4.25 9.54 10.83
CA SER A 192 2.80 9.48 10.85
C SER A 192 2.25 8.12 10.37
N SER A 193 3.15 7.17 10.08
CA SER A 193 2.78 5.83 9.63
C SER A 193 3.05 4.82 10.74
N ARG A 194 2.07 3.96 11.05
CA ARG A 194 2.18 3.01 12.16
C ARG A 194 1.25 1.82 12.02
N ARG A 195 1.54 0.77 12.76
CA ARG A 195 0.57 -0.28 13.08
C ARG A 195 -0.03 0.02 14.45
N THR A 196 -1.31 -0.25 14.60
CA THR A 196 -2.03 -0.20 15.88
C THR A 196 -3.00 -1.36 15.99
N ASN A 197 -3.41 -1.69 17.21
CA ASN A 197 -4.45 -2.68 17.47
C ASN A 197 -5.80 -1.99 17.50
N GLU A 198 -6.82 -2.68 17.03
CA GLU A 198 -8.19 -2.15 16.95
C GLU A 198 -8.96 -2.35 18.27
N HIS A 199 -8.72 -3.47 18.97
CA HIS A 199 -9.39 -3.86 20.24
C HIS A 199 -10.92 -3.76 20.15
N LEU A 200 -11.50 -4.31 19.09
CA LEU A 200 -12.94 -4.23 18.85
C LEU A 200 -13.75 -5.34 19.54
N LEU A 201 -13.12 -6.48 19.71
CA LEU A 201 -13.76 -7.67 20.27
C LEU A 201 -13.07 -8.11 21.58
N PRO A 202 -13.79 -8.76 22.50
CA PRO A 202 -13.19 -9.32 23.71
C PRO A 202 -12.07 -10.33 23.47
N SER A 203 -12.05 -10.96 22.29
CA SER A 203 -11.02 -11.91 21.85
C SER A 203 -9.77 -11.25 21.29
N ASP A 204 -9.77 -9.94 21.08
CA ASP A 204 -8.62 -9.23 20.58
C ASP A 204 -7.50 -9.23 21.61
N SER A 205 -6.26 -9.28 21.13
CA SER A 205 -5.08 -9.40 21.99
C SER A 205 -5.05 -8.32 23.08
N GLN A 206 -4.93 -8.77 24.30
CA GLN A 206 -4.68 -7.93 25.47
C GLN A 206 -3.22 -7.52 25.56
#